data_7612ed1d277a6a362d4adb2f0ce1ad23
#
_entry.id   7612ed1d277a6a362d4adb2f0ce1ad23
#
_cell.length_a   1.000
_cell.length_b   1.000
_cell.length_c   1.000
_cell.angle_alpha   90.00
_cell.angle_beta   90.00
_cell.angle_gamma   90.00
#
_symmetry.space_group_name_H-M   'P 1'
#
loop_
_entity.id
_entity.type
_entity.pdbx_description
1 polymer ?
#
loop_
_entity_poly.entity_id
_entity_poly.type
_entity_poly.pdbx_seq_one_letter_code
_entity_poly.pdbx_strand_id
1 'polypeptide(L)'
;MKIYTDLEQSEKLSKILPLETADMALCSKVQPLMTDYISAKKKFSNAGEIPIDPCWSLAALLNVLPKIYYPVKDHKTDLILGKPKDKWCVLYWDSTGMQDGEEAFGDNPVDACVNMIVKLKELNLL
;
A
#
# COMPACT_ATOMS: atom_id res chain seq x y z
N MET A 1 6.75 11.63 -10.58
CA MET A 1 5.88 10.49 -10.25
C MET A 1 5.67 10.39 -8.74
N LYS A 2 4.47 10.07 -8.34
CA LYS A 2 4.14 9.88 -6.93
C LYS A 2 4.86 8.65 -6.37
N ILE A 3 5.59 8.81 -5.28
CA ILE A 3 6.42 7.75 -4.69
C ILE A 3 6.02 7.34 -3.26
N TYR A 4 5.05 8.05 -2.68
CA TYR A 4 4.50 7.73 -1.36
C TYR A 4 3.03 8.15 -1.31
N THR A 5 2.30 7.66 -0.30
CA THR A 5 0.87 7.94 -0.14
C THR A 5 0.64 9.39 0.25
N ASP A 6 -0.43 9.99 -0.28
CA ASP A 6 -0.88 11.31 0.18
C ASP A 6 -1.64 11.20 1.51
N LEU A 7 -2.07 12.34 2.05
CA LEU A 7 -2.77 12.36 3.34
C LEU A 7 -4.06 11.55 3.32
N GLU A 8 -4.87 11.69 2.28
CA GLU A 8 -6.14 10.96 2.16
C GLU A 8 -5.91 9.45 2.12
N GLN A 9 -4.95 9.00 1.31
CA GLN A 9 -4.58 7.58 1.24
C GLN A 9 -4.01 7.10 2.56
N SER A 10 -3.17 7.91 3.20
CA SER A 10 -2.56 7.57 4.49
C SER A 10 -3.61 7.40 5.58
N GLU A 11 -4.61 8.26 5.63
CA GLU A 11 -5.72 8.14 6.57
C GLU A 11 -6.53 6.87 6.33
N LYS A 12 -6.80 6.55 5.07
CA LYS A 12 -7.51 5.33 4.69
C LYS A 12 -6.72 4.08 5.09
N LEU A 13 -5.43 4.03 4.76
CA LEU A 13 -4.59 2.89 5.05
C LEU A 13 -4.33 2.70 6.55
N SER A 14 -4.31 3.78 7.32
CA SER A 14 -4.11 3.68 8.78
C SER A 14 -5.21 2.88 9.47
N LYS A 15 -6.37 2.76 8.85
CA LYS A 15 -7.50 1.97 9.36
C LYS A 15 -7.45 0.51 8.89
N ILE A 16 -6.58 0.19 7.94
CA ILE A 16 -6.49 -1.13 7.30
C ILE A 16 -5.21 -1.85 7.70
N LEU A 17 -4.09 -1.13 7.71
CA LEU A 17 -2.76 -1.70 7.88
C LEU A 17 -2.20 -1.47 9.28
N PRO A 18 -1.36 -2.39 9.79
CA PRO A 18 -0.60 -2.13 11.01
C PRO A 18 0.30 -0.90 10.82
N LEU A 19 0.34 -0.03 11.81
CA LEU A 19 1.08 1.23 11.71
C LEU A 19 2.59 1.04 11.59
N GLU A 20 3.12 -0.08 12.09
CA GLU A 20 4.54 -0.43 11.95
C GLU A 20 4.94 -0.72 10.50
N THR A 21 3.98 -0.90 9.58
CA THR A 21 4.28 -1.08 8.15
C THR A 21 4.55 0.23 7.45
N ALA A 22 4.21 1.37 8.06
CA ALA A 22 4.46 2.69 7.49
C ALA A 22 5.94 3.06 7.66
N ASP A 23 6.68 3.04 6.56
CA ASP A 23 8.12 3.34 6.54
C ASP A 23 8.44 4.83 6.47
N MET A 24 7.43 5.66 6.39
CA MET A 24 7.53 7.12 6.33
C MET A 24 6.50 7.76 7.25
N ALA A 25 6.61 9.08 7.41
CA ALA A 25 5.64 9.87 8.14
C ALA A 25 5.38 11.18 7.42
N LEU A 26 4.20 11.76 7.65
CA LEU A 26 3.86 13.12 7.21
C LEU A 26 3.84 14.04 8.43
N CYS A 27 4.69 15.05 8.42
CA CYS A 27 4.76 16.08 9.45
C CYS A 27 3.86 17.24 9.05
N SER A 28 3.02 17.68 9.96
CA SER A 28 2.09 18.80 9.71
C SER A 28 1.25 18.55 8.45
N LYS A 29 0.92 17.30 8.17
CA LYS A 29 0.07 16.82 7.06
C LYS A 29 0.65 16.99 5.66
N VAL A 30 1.79 17.65 5.50
CA VAL A 30 2.35 17.96 4.17
C VAL A 30 3.82 17.59 4.00
N GLN A 31 4.61 17.59 5.08
CA GLN A 31 6.06 17.38 4.98
C GLN A 31 6.42 15.90 5.13
N PRO A 32 6.89 15.24 4.05
CA PRO A 32 7.31 13.84 4.16
C PRO A 32 8.61 13.71 4.97
N LEU A 33 8.62 12.74 5.87
CA LEU A 33 9.79 12.37 6.66
C LEU A 33 10.21 10.96 6.26
N MET A 34 11.51 10.80 5.95
CA MET A 34 12.08 9.50 5.57
C MET A 34 12.42 8.66 6.81
N THR A 35 11.59 8.74 7.82
CA THR A 35 11.71 7.99 9.08
C THR A 35 10.40 7.24 9.27
N ASP A 36 10.49 5.96 9.69
CA ASP A 36 9.28 5.18 9.92
C ASP A 36 8.34 5.90 10.90
N TYR A 37 7.04 5.66 10.73
CA TYR A 37 6.01 6.36 11.49
C TYR A 37 6.17 6.24 13.00
N ILE A 38 6.44 5.03 13.50
CA ILE A 38 6.55 4.78 14.95
C ILE A 38 7.68 5.62 15.55
N SER A 39 8.85 5.63 14.90
CA SER A 39 10.00 6.42 15.34
C SER A 39 9.74 7.92 15.24
N ALA A 40 9.10 8.38 14.15
CA ALA A 40 8.75 9.78 13.99
C ALA A 40 7.76 10.25 15.05
N LYS A 41 6.74 9.45 15.33
CA LYS A 41 5.74 9.73 16.35
C LYS A 41 6.38 9.87 17.72
N LYS A 42 7.30 8.97 18.05
CA LYS A 42 8.02 8.99 19.32
C LYS A 42 8.95 10.21 19.43
N LYS A 43 9.68 10.53 18.36
CA LYS A 43 10.61 11.66 18.32
C LYS A 43 9.90 12.99 18.53
N PHE A 44 8.72 13.16 17.93
CA PHE A 44 7.96 14.40 17.97
C PHE A 44 6.87 14.43 19.05
N SER A 45 6.76 13.39 19.89
CA SER A 45 5.74 13.31 20.93
C SER A 45 5.85 14.45 21.97
N ASN A 46 7.07 14.94 22.20
CA ASN A 46 7.33 16.01 23.17
C ASN A 46 7.26 17.41 22.53
N ALA A 47 7.05 17.49 21.21
CA ALA A 47 6.99 18.76 20.50
C ALA A 47 5.58 19.37 20.47
N GLY A 48 4.68 18.88 21.34
CA GLY A 48 3.34 19.40 21.49
C GLY A 48 2.41 19.05 20.34
N GLU A 49 1.96 20.05 19.61
CA GLU A 49 0.82 19.92 18.71
C GLU A 49 1.18 19.64 17.25
N ILE A 50 2.41 19.16 16.96
CA ILE A 50 2.78 18.82 15.58
C ILE A 50 2.11 17.51 15.19
N PRO A 51 1.16 17.52 14.23
CA PRO A 51 0.54 16.29 13.79
C PRO A 51 1.53 15.45 12.99
N ILE A 52 1.63 14.17 13.33
CA ILE A 52 2.45 13.17 12.63
C ILE A 52 1.51 12.07 12.17
N ASP A 53 1.42 11.87 10.87
CA ASP A 53 0.58 10.85 10.25
C ASP A 53 1.43 9.76 9.61
N PRO A 54 0.95 8.50 9.59
CA PRO A 54 1.68 7.44 8.89
C PRO A 54 1.67 7.70 7.39
N CYS A 55 2.74 7.25 6.72
CA CYS A 55 2.89 7.38 5.28
C CYS A 55 3.62 6.16 4.76
N TRP A 56 3.21 5.65 3.61
CA TRP A 56 3.78 4.45 3.01
C TRP A 56 4.45 4.79 1.69
N SER A 57 5.72 4.41 1.55
CA SER A 57 6.39 4.43 0.25
C SER A 57 5.85 3.31 -0.64
N LEU A 58 6.17 3.38 -1.94
CA LEU A 58 5.83 2.29 -2.86
C LEU A 58 6.40 0.95 -2.38
N ALA A 59 7.64 0.95 -1.88
CA ALA A 59 8.27 -0.26 -1.38
C ALA A 59 7.51 -0.84 -0.18
N ALA A 60 7.07 0.02 0.74
CA ALA A 60 6.28 -0.43 1.88
C ALA A 60 4.93 -1.00 1.45
N LEU A 61 4.28 -0.38 0.46
CA LEU A 61 3.01 -0.89 -0.07
C LEU A 61 3.17 -2.27 -0.71
N LEU A 62 4.23 -2.45 -1.49
CA LEU A 62 4.52 -3.75 -2.10
C LEU A 62 4.83 -4.81 -1.05
N ASN A 63 5.47 -4.41 0.07
CA ASN A 63 5.76 -5.33 1.17
C ASN A 63 4.51 -5.79 1.92
N VAL A 64 3.49 -4.95 2.04
CA VAL A 64 2.27 -5.32 2.76
C VAL A 64 1.28 -6.10 1.89
N LEU A 65 1.44 -6.06 0.58
CA LEU A 65 0.59 -6.82 -0.33
C LEU A 65 0.86 -8.32 -0.16
N PRO A 66 -0.16 -9.10 0.23
CA PRO A 66 0.05 -10.52 0.52
C PRO A 66 0.28 -11.34 -0.73
N LYS A 67 0.90 -12.52 -0.54
CA LYS A 67 0.83 -13.58 -1.53
C LYS A 67 -0.53 -14.24 -1.39
N ILE A 68 -1.32 -14.23 -2.45
CA ILE A 68 -2.65 -14.80 -2.43
C ILE A 68 -2.60 -16.19 -3.06
N TYR A 69 -3.20 -17.15 -2.34
CA TYR A 69 -3.45 -18.48 -2.84
C TYR A 69 -4.94 -18.60 -3.13
N TYR A 70 -5.29 -18.93 -4.37
CA TYR A 70 -6.67 -19.15 -4.71
C TYR A 70 -7.19 -20.46 -4.11
N PRO A 71 -8.53 -20.61 -3.94
CA PRO A 71 -9.10 -21.80 -3.31
C PRO A 71 -8.82 -23.10 -4.06
N VAL A 72 -8.23 -23.03 -5.25
CA VAL A 72 -7.72 -24.22 -5.93
C VAL A 72 -6.33 -24.52 -5.35
N LYS A 73 -6.24 -25.64 -4.65
CA LYS A 73 -5.02 -26.09 -3.99
C LYS A 73 -3.84 -26.08 -4.95
N ASP A 74 -2.71 -25.49 -4.51
CA ASP A 74 -1.44 -25.41 -5.23
C ASP A 74 -1.34 -24.37 -6.36
N HIS A 75 -2.33 -23.49 -6.52
CA HIS A 75 -2.24 -22.38 -7.47
C HIS A 75 -1.74 -21.12 -6.77
N LYS A 76 -0.44 -20.91 -6.88
CA LYS A 76 0.21 -19.71 -6.36
C LYS A 76 0.11 -18.60 -7.39
N THR A 77 -0.42 -17.45 -6.96
CA THR A 77 -0.44 -16.25 -7.79
C THR A 77 0.80 -15.41 -7.52
N ASP A 78 1.34 -14.80 -8.56
CA ASP A 78 2.46 -13.87 -8.46
C ASP A 78 1.95 -12.44 -8.50
N LEU A 79 2.52 -11.60 -7.64
CA LEU A 79 2.24 -10.17 -7.63
C LEU A 79 3.01 -9.51 -8.78
N ILE A 80 2.29 -8.81 -9.64
CA ILE A 80 2.87 -8.11 -10.78
C ILE A 80 2.45 -6.64 -10.73
N LEU A 81 3.42 -5.74 -10.93
CA LEU A 81 3.19 -4.31 -11.10
C LEU A 81 3.65 -3.91 -12.49
N GLY A 82 2.79 -3.29 -13.27
CA GLY A 82 3.13 -2.87 -14.62
C GLY A 82 2.20 -1.80 -15.16
N LYS A 83 2.45 -1.40 -16.39
CA LYS A 83 1.65 -0.41 -17.09
C LYS A 83 1.30 -0.94 -18.48
N PRO A 84 0.34 -1.87 -18.58
CA PRO A 84 0.04 -2.54 -19.85
C PRO A 84 -0.60 -1.62 -20.90
N LYS A 85 -1.23 -0.54 -20.48
CA LYS A 85 -1.83 0.48 -21.37
C LYS A 85 -1.49 1.86 -20.81
N ASP A 86 -2.50 2.69 -20.59
CA ASP A 86 -2.32 4.07 -20.11
C ASP A 86 -2.29 4.17 -18.57
N LYS A 87 -2.66 3.11 -17.87
CA LYS A 87 -2.75 3.11 -16.42
C LYS A 87 -1.83 2.08 -15.80
N TRP A 88 -1.31 2.40 -14.62
CA TRP A 88 -0.58 1.44 -13.82
C TRP A 88 -1.53 0.40 -13.27
N CYS A 89 -1.06 -0.84 -13.24
CA CYS A 89 -1.86 -1.99 -12.80
C CYS A 89 -1.06 -2.83 -11.81
N VAL A 90 -1.70 -3.20 -10.70
CA VAL A 90 -1.22 -4.25 -9.80
C VAL A 90 -2.16 -5.42 -9.98
N LEU A 91 -1.60 -6.60 -10.21
CA LEU A 91 -2.40 -7.79 -10.38
C LEU A 91 -1.74 -9.01 -9.75
N TYR A 92 -2.56 -9.97 -9.41
CA TYR A 92 -2.12 -11.29 -8.99
C TYR A 92 -2.33 -12.24 -10.16
N TRP A 93 -1.23 -12.72 -10.69
CA TRP A 93 -1.23 -13.56 -11.90
C TRP A 93 -1.08 -15.02 -11.53
N ASP A 94 -1.99 -15.84 -12.05
CA ASP A 94 -1.86 -17.29 -12.01
C ASP A 94 -1.15 -17.75 -13.29
N SER A 95 0.01 -18.37 -13.14
CA SER A 95 0.84 -18.82 -14.25
C SER A 95 0.16 -19.90 -15.12
N THR A 96 -0.86 -20.57 -14.58
CA THR A 96 -1.62 -21.56 -15.35
C THR A 96 -2.65 -20.93 -16.29
N GLY A 97 -2.95 -19.65 -16.12
CA GLY A 97 -3.94 -18.94 -16.92
C GLY A 97 -5.37 -19.38 -16.69
N MET A 98 -5.61 -20.25 -15.71
CA MET A 98 -6.93 -20.81 -15.46
C MET A 98 -7.82 -19.95 -14.56
N GLN A 99 -7.24 -18.98 -13.87
CA GLN A 99 -8.00 -18.02 -13.06
C GLN A 99 -7.38 -16.64 -13.16
N ASP A 100 -8.22 -15.67 -13.44
CA ASP A 100 -7.82 -14.28 -13.33
C ASP A 100 -7.71 -13.92 -11.84
N GLY A 101 -6.53 -13.49 -11.42
CA GLY A 101 -6.34 -12.93 -10.10
C GLY A 101 -6.98 -11.56 -9.97
N GLU A 102 -6.97 -11.05 -8.75
CA GLU A 102 -7.45 -9.68 -8.51
C GLU A 102 -6.54 -8.67 -9.21
N GLU A 103 -7.13 -7.60 -9.72
CA GLU A 103 -6.40 -6.50 -10.35
C GLU A 103 -6.90 -5.15 -9.85
N ALA A 104 -6.02 -4.17 -9.80
CA ALA A 104 -6.37 -2.80 -9.45
C ALA A 104 -5.52 -1.83 -10.29
N PHE A 105 -6.11 -0.70 -10.61
CA PHE A 105 -5.50 0.31 -11.49
C PHE A 105 -5.30 1.62 -10.76
N GLY A 106 -4.38 2.44 -11.27
CA GLY A 106 -4.14 3.78 -10.76
C GLY A 106 -3.33 4.60 -11.76
N ASP A 107 -3.28 5.90 -11.54
CA ASP A 107 -2.54 6.82 -12.42
C ASP A 107 -1.03 6.75 -12.19
N ASN A 108 -0.62 6.11 -11.11
CA ASN A 108 0.78 5.86 -10.75
C ASN A 108 0.85 4.57 -9.93
N PRO A 109 2.07 4.02 -9.71
CA PRO A 109 2.21 2.76 -8.95
C PRO A 109 1.66 2.82 -7.53
N VAL A 110 1.82 3.95 -6.84
CA VAL A 110 1.31 4.10 -5.47
C VAL A 110 -0.22 3.99 -5.45
N ASP A 111 -0.90 4.71 -6.33
CA ASP A 111 -2.36 4.67 -6.41
C ASP A 111 -2.87 3.27 -6.74
N ALA A 112 -2.21 2.57 -7.67
CA ALA A 112 -2.57 1.20 -8.02
C ALA A 112 -2.44 0.26 -6.80
N CYS A 113 -1.35 0.38 -6.04
CA CYS A 113 -1.13 -0.43 -4.83
C CYS A 113 -2.15 -0.12 -3.74
N VAL A 114 -2.45 1.16 -3.51
CA VAL A 114 -3.46 1.56 -2.52
C VAL A 114 -4.83 0.98 -2.91
N ASN A 115 -5.20 1.09 -4.18
CA ASN A 115 -6.47 0.55 -4.66
C ASN A 115 -6.55 -0.97 -4.50
N MET A 116 -5.43 -1.69 -4.73
CA MET A 116 -5.38 -3.13 -4.50
C MET A 116 -5.54 -3.47 -3.02
N ILE A 117 -4.86 -2.75 -2.12
CA ILE A 117 -4.97 -2.99 -0.68
C ILE A 117 -6.42 -2.81 -0.21
N VAL A 118 -7.07 -1.73 -0.64
CA VAL A 118 -8.48 -1.47 -0.29
C VAL A 118 -9.37 -2.59 -0.82
N LYS A 119 -9.16 -3.01 -2.06
CA LYS A 119 -9.92 -4.09 -2.69
C LYS A 119 -9.78 -5.40 -1.91
N LEU A 120 -8.54 -5.76 -1.55
CA LEU A 120 -8.29 -6.99 -0.80
C LEU A 120 -8.93 -6.95 0.59
N LYS A 121 -8.94 -5.78 1.23
CA LYS A 121 -9.63 -5.63 2.51
C LYS A 121 -11.12 -5.85 2.37
N GLU A 122 -11.74 -5.30 1.33
CA GLU A 122 -13.17 -5.49 1.05
C GLU A 122 -13.52 -6.96 0.78
N LEU A 123 -12.58 -7.70 0.20
CA LEU A 123 -12.75 -9.12 -0.11
C LEU A 123 -12.34 -10.05 1.04
N ASN A 124 -11.92 -9.49 2.18
CA ASN A 124 -11.39 -10.24 3.33
C ASN A 124 -10.17 -11.11 2.98
N LEU A 125 -9.33 -10.63 2.05
CA LEU A 125 -8.11 -11.31 1.63
C LEU A 125 -6.84 -10.66 2.21
N LEU A 126 -7.01 -9.63 2.99
CA LEU A 126 -5.89 -8.91 3.60
C LEU A 126 -5.71 -9.32 5.06
#